data_3836508e12c37cab06468f9d673c57e6
#
_entry.id   3836508e12c37cab06468f9d673c57e6
#
_cell.length_a   1.000
_cell.length_b   1.000
_cell.length_c   1.000
_cell.angle_alpha   90.00
_cell.angle_beta   90.00
_cell.angle_gamma   90.00
#
_symmetry.space_group_name_H-M   'P 1'
#
loop_
_entity.id
_entity.type
_entity.pdbx_description
1 polymer ?
#
loop_
_entity_poly.entity_id
_entity_poly.type
_entity_poly.pdbx_seq_one_letter_code
_entity_poly.pdbx_strand_id
1 'polypeptide(L)'
;FQVVIPIINTPITIDGDLSEPAWQKAGKIENFSLATGGVPLRQTHGRIMTDGTYLYLAAICDEEYMDKISMQVTENGGQIWMDDCVEFFFDPTLEYKGYYQLVVNALGKYTFLNQFNAKKMKPRIKTAAKLGTDSWTVELSIALADLIIPGQSFGFNLCRERRPLEVMELTCWSPTGSSFGTPECFGVANFGRRSLSLTSMDALQLGDNPITALIRNDLPTAETFTVTAAWTTGAAGET
;
A
#
# COMPACT_ATOMS: atom_id res chain seq x y z
N PHE A 1 -11.00 3.78 -2.69
CA PHE A 1 -10.07 2.99 -1.89
C PHE A 1 -8.88 3.85 -1.51
N GLN A 2 -8.56 3.93 -0.20
CA GLN A 2 -7.43 4.70 0.31
C GLN A 2 -6.79 3.99 1.48
N VAL A 3 -5.47 4.06 1.58
CA VAL A 3 -4.71 3.56 2.72
C VAL A 3 -3.65 4.58 3.14
N VAL A 4 -3.44 4.73 4.45
CA VAL A 4 -2.34 5.52 5.01
C VAL A 4 -1.18 4.58 5.29
N ILE A 5 0.04 4.97 4.88
CA ILE A 5 1.28 4.26 5.12
C ILE A 5 1.94 4.86 6.37
N PRO A 6 1.84 4.22 7.53
CA PRO A 6 2.50 4.72 8.73
C PRO A 6 4.01 4.58 8.64
N ILE A 7 4.72 5.49 9.30
CA ILE A 7 6.17 5.43 9.44
C ILE A 7 6.51 4.65 10.70
N ILE A 8 7.41 3.68 10.57
CA ILE A 8 7.94 2.88 11.68
C ILE A 8 9.39 3.25 11.96
N ASN A 9 9.83 3.04 13.19
CA ASN A 9 11.20 3.34 13.63
C ASN A 9 12.02 2.06 13.94
N THR A 10 11.41 0.89 13.74
CA THR A 10 12.03 -0.40 14.01
C THR A 10 12.22 -1.17 12.72
N PRO A 11 13.38 -1.76 12.48
CA PRO A 11 13.59 -2.61 11.31
C PRO A 11 12.68 -3.84 11.37
N ILE A 12 12.28 -4.31 10.19
CA ILE A 12 11.48 -5.53 9.99
C ILE A 12 12.39 -6.60 9.41
N THR A 13 12.26 -7.81 9.94
CA THR A 13 12.92 -9.00 9.37
C THR A 13 11.98 -9.63 8.38
N ILE A 14 12.37 -9.73 7.13
CA ILE A 14 11.55 -10.35 6.09
C ILE A 14 11.77 -11.86 6.16
N ASP A 15 10.87 -12.56 6.87
CA ASP A 15 10.90 -14.02 7.09
C ASP A 15 9.54 -14.71 6.85
N GLY A 16 8.50 -13.93 6.52
CA GLY A 16 7.14 -14.41 6.25
C GLY A 16 6.28 -14.51 7.51
N ASP A 17 6.81 -14.18 8.68
CA ASP A 17 6.08 -14.14 9.95
C ASP A 17 5.77 -12.68 10.34
N LEU A 18 4.51 -12.34 10.49
CA LEU A 18 4.10 -10.97 10.85
C LEU A 18 3.99 -10.79 12.38
N SER A 19 4.90 -11.40 13.13
CA SER A 19 4.92 -11.35 14.59
C SER A 19 5.46 -10.05 15.16
N GLU A 20 6.20 -9.24 14.37
CA GLU A 20 6.69 -7.97 14.86
C GLU A 20 5.54 -7.01 15.20
N PRO A 21 5.60 -6.34 16.37
CA PRO A 21 4.54 -5.42 16.80
C PRO A 21 4.25 -4.27 15.82
N ALA A 22 5.18 -3.97 14.92
CA ALA A 22 4.99 -2.94 13.89
C ALA A 22 3.87 -3.31 12.91
N TRP A 23 3.69 -4.59 12.58
CA TRP A 23 2.62 -5.05 11.68
C TRP A 23 1.21 -4.79 12.24
N GLN A 24 1.05 -4.73 13.57
CA GLN A 24 -0.23 -4.37 14.20
C GLN A 24 -0.61 -2.90 13.96
N LYS A 25 0.39 -2.04 13.71
CA LYS A 25 0.22 -0.60 13.46
C LYS A 25 0.26 -0.26 11.96
N ALA A 26 0.52 -1.23 11.11
CA ALA A 26 0.56 -1.04 9.66
C ALA A 26 -0.79 -0.58 9.10
N GLY A 27 -0.75 0.14 8.00
CA GLY A 27 -1.95 0.47 7.23
C GLY A 27 -2.63 -0.81 6.75
N LYS A 28 -3.94 -0.89 6.90
CA LYS A 28 -4.75 -2.07 6.58
C LYS A 28 -5.34 -1.95 5.18
N ILE A 29 -5.22 -3.03 4.42
CA ILE A 29 -5.77 -3.20 3.08
C ILE A 29 -6.73 -4.38 3.18
N GLU A 30 -8.01 -4.09 3.33
CA GLU A 30 -9.04 -5.05 3.72
C GLU A 30 -10.23 -4.99 2.74
N ASN A 31 -11.17 -5.94 2.88
CA ASN A 31 -12.40 -5.98 2.11
C ASN A 31 -12.18 -6.18 0.62
N PHE A 32 -11.42 -7.21 0.28
CA PHE A 32 -11.23 -7.61 -1.11
C PHE A 32 -12.55 -8.06 -1.73
N SER A 33 -12.69 -7.78 -3.00
CA SER A 33 -13.77 -8.27 -3.84
C SER A 33 -13.22 -9.02 -5.06
N LEU A 34 -14.08 -9.75 -5.76
CA LEU A 34 -13.70 -10.23 -7.08
C LEU A 34 -13.29 -9.07 -7.97
N ALA A 35 -12.35 -9.27 -8.87
CA ALA A 35 -11.88 -8.23 -9.80
C ALA A 35 -13.03 -7.60 -10.58
N THR A 36 -14.04 -8.38 -10.94
CA THR A 36 -15.27 -7.96 -11.64
C THR A 36 -16.37 -7.47 -10.70
N GLY A 37 -16.11 -7.40 -9.41
CA GLY A 37 -17.11 -7.11 -8.37
C GLY A 37 -17.75 -8.39 -7.80
N GLY A 38 -18.19 -8.31 -6.55
CA GLY A 38 -18.80 -9.41 -5.84
C GLY A 38 -17.93 -9.94 -4.68
N VAL A 39 -18.43 -10.95 -3.97
CA VAL A 39 -17.81 -11.48 -2.76
C VAL A 39 -16.85 -12.62 -3.13
N PRO A 40 -15.60 -12.60 -2.67
CA PRO A 40 -14.65 -13.67 -2.90
C PRO A 40 -14.95 -14.87 -2.02
N LEU A 41 -14.51 -16.06 -2.43
CA LEU A 41 -14.61 -17.27 -1.61
C LEU A 41 -13.74 -17.21 -0.36
N ARG A 42 -12.57 -16.58 -0.47
CA ARG A 42 -11.63 -16.40 0.66
C ARG A 42 -11.05 -14.98 0.64
N GLN A 43 -10.89 -14.43 1.83
CA GLN A 43 -10.38 -13.08 1.98
C GLN A 43 -8.85 -13.01 1.87
N THR A 44 -8.38 -11.80 1.61
CA THR A 44 -6.99 -11.41 1.70
C THR A 44 -6.89 -10.19 2.61
N HIS A 45 -5.86 -10.16 3.45
CA HIS A 45 -5.64 -9.08 4.42
C HIS A 45 -4.26 -8.50 4.17
N GLY A 46 -4.21 -7.32 3.58
CA GLY A 46 -2.96 -6.63 3.29
C GLY A 46 -2.50 -5.72 4.43
N ARG A 47 -1.19 -5.48 4.46
CA ARG A 47 -0.54 -4.54 5.38
C ARG A 47 0.49 -3.72 4.62
N ILE A 48 0.62 -2.45 5.00
CA ILE A 48 1.58 -1.53 4.39
C ILE A 48 2.16 -0.58 5.43
N MET A 49 3.48 -0.37 5.43
CA MET A 49 4.18 0.59 6.30
C MET A 49 5.54 0.94 5.71
N THR A 50 6.22 1.92 6.25
CA THR A 50 7.55 2.35 5.78
C THR A 50 8.45 2.77 6.94
N ASP A 51 9.77 2.63 6.76
CA ASP A 51 10.80 3.24 7.62
C ASP A 51 11.42 4.51 6.98
N GLY A 52 10.85 4.96 5.84
CA GLY A 52 11.37 6.08 5.06
C GLY A 52 12.42 5.66 4.02
N THR A 53 12.97 4.45 4.10
CA THR A 53 13.94 3.88 3.14
C THR A 53 13.29 2.76 2.33
N TYR A 54 12.57 1.89 3.01
CA TYR A 54 11.86 0.76 2.43
C TYR A 54 10.36 0.90 2.65
N LEU A 55 9.61 0.45 1.67
CA LEU A 55 8.21 0.14 1.80
C LEU A 55 8.09 -1.34 2.20
N TYR A 56 7.40 -1.61 3.30
CA TYR A 56 7.11 -2.95 3.79
C TYR A 56 5.67 -3.28 3.47
N LEU A 57 5.46 -4.44 2.90
CA LEU A 57 4.15 -4.93 2.48
C LEU A 57 3.97 -6.36 2.96
N ALA A 58 2.75 -6.71 3.32
CA ALA A 58 2.39 -8.08 3.59
C ALA A 58 0.98 -8.38 3.08
N ALA A 59 0.75 -9.66 2.80
CA ALA A 59 -0.55 -10.22 2.49
C ALA A 59 -0.75 -11.51 3.26
N ILE A 60 -1.87 -11.63 3.97
CA ILE A 60 -2.34 -12.86 4.59
C ILE A 60 -3.49 -13.35 3.72
N CYS A 61 -3.36 -14.52 3.17
CA CYS A 61 -4.30 -15.11 2.22
C CYS A 61 -5.01 -16.27 2.88
N ASP A 62 -6.28 -16.09 3.25
CA ASP A 62 -7.11 -17.18 3.80
C ASP A 62 -7.25 -18.30 2.76
N GLU A 63 -7.06 -19.56 3.18
CA GLU A 63 -7.16 -20.71 2.30
C GLU A 63 -7.49 -21.99 3.09
N GLU A 64 -8.56 -22.67 2.73
CA GLU A 64 -8.94 -23.93 3.34
C GLU A 64 -8.33 -25.15 2.63
N TYR A 65 -7.92 -24.99 1.37
CA TYR A 65 -7.33 -26.06 0.57
C TYR A 65 -5.82 -25.90 0.47
N MET A 66 -5.15 -25.79 1.62
CA MET A 66 -3.69 -25.57 1.70
C MET A 66 -2.89 -26.69 1.02
N ASP A 67 -3.43 -27.90 0.96
CA ASP A 67 -2.85 -29.05 0.28
C ASP A 67 -2.91 -28.96 -1.27
N LYS A 68 -3.69 -27.99 -1.80
CA LYS A 68 -3.89 -27.80 -3.24
C LYS A 68 -3.30 -26.50 -3.78
N ILE A 69 -2.60 -25.74 -2.95
CA ILE A 69 -1.93 -24.49 -3.39
C ILE A 69 -0.91 -24.82 -4.49
N SER A 70 -0.99 -24.09 -5.59
CA SER A 70 0.01 -24.16 -6.68
C SER A 70 1.28 -23.42 -6.29
N MET A 71 2.41 -24.13 -6.31
CA MET A 71 3.74 -23.61 -5.94
C MET A 71 4.82 -24.25 -6.86
N GLN A 72 4.67 -24.08 -8.17
CA GLN A 72 5.52 -24.74 -9.16
C GLN A 72 6.73 -23.90 -9.54
N VAL A 73 6.63 -22.57 -9.46
CA VAL A 73 7.70 -21.66 -9.87
C VAL A 73 8.64 -21.41 -8.68
N THR A 74 9.85 -21.96 -8.77
CA THR A 74 10.84 -21.99 -7.67
C THR A 74 11.93 -20.95 -7.80
N GLU A 75 11.93 -20.13 -8.86
CA GLU A 75 12.98 -19.14 -9.11
C GLU A 75 12.41 -17.74 -9.33
N ASN A 76 13.14 -16.72 -8.86
CA ASN A 76 12.79 -15.33 -9.12
C ASN A 76 12.92 -14.99 -10.60
N GLY A 77 12.01 -14.16 -11.11
CA GLY A 77 11.96 -13.78 -12.53
C GLY A 77 11.21 -14.77 -13.40
N GLY A 78 10.68 -15.86 -12.84
CA GLY A 78 9.82 -16.83 -13.53
C GLY A 78 8.39 -16.30 -13.73
N GLN A 79 7.55 -17.14 -14.31
CA GLN A 79 6.12 -16.83 -14.52
C GLN A 79 5.32 -17.06 -13.23
N ILE A 80 5.60 -16.25 -12.22
CA ILE A 80 5.06 -16.40 -10.84
C ILE A 80 3.52 -16.41 -10.81
N TRP A 81 2.87 -15.71 -11.75
CA TRP A 81 1.40 -15.70 -11.92
C TRP A 81 0.80 -17.06 -12.33
N MET A 82 1.60 -18.07 -12.62
CA MET A 82 1.12 -19.45 -12.85
C MET A 82 0.80 -20.19 -11.54
N ASP A 83 1.23 -19.64 -10.39
CA ASP A 83 1.01 -20.18 -9.06
C ASP A 83 -0.10 -19.43 -8.31
N ASP A 84 -0.45 -19.91 -7.11
CA ASP A 84 -1.14 -19.10 -6.12
C ASP A 84 -0.23 -17.93 -5.75
N CYS A 85 -0.67 -16.70 -6.04
CA CYS A 85 0.17 -15.53 -5.85
C CYS A 85 -0.61 -14.29 -5.44
N VAL A 86 0.11 -13.33 -4.93
CA VAL A 86 -0.35 -11.96 -4.72
C VAL A 86 0.43 -11.01 -5.60
N GLU A 87 -0.24 -9.95 -6.02
CA GLU A 87 0.31 -8.97 -6.93
C GLU A 87 0.14 -7.56 -6.38
N PHE A 88 1.25 -6.87 -6.24
CA PHE A 88 1.31 -5.49 -5.77
C PHE A 88 1.55 -4.56 -6.96
N PHE A 89 0.65 -3.62 -7.15
CA PHE A 89 0.70 -2.65 -8.24
C PHE A 89 1.00 -1.25 -7.70
N PHE A 90 1.86 -0.53 -8.39
CA PHE A 90 2.27 0.83 -8.02
C PHE A 90 2.23 1.74 -9.25
N ASP A 91 1.37 2.76 -9.25
CA ASP A 91 1.45 3.89 -10.16
C ASP A 91 2.09 5.08 -9.42
N PRO A 92 3.39 5.33 -9.56
CA PRO A 92 4.12 6.32 -8.77
C PRO A 92 3.62 7.75 -8.95
N THR A 93 3.03 8.05 -10.09
CA THR A 93 2.71 9.41 -10.51
C THR A 93 1.23 9.76 -10.41
N LEU A 94 0.35 8.79 -10.26
CA LEU A 94 -1.10 8.95 -10.36
C LEU A 94 -1.55 9.50 -11.73
N GLU A 95 -0.75 9.30 -12.77
CA GLU A 95 -1.07 9.76 -14.13
C GLU A 95 -1.71 8.67 -14.99
N TYR A 96 -1.82 7.44 -14.46
CA TYR A 96 -2.40 6.27 -15.14
C TYR A 96 -1.68 5.86 -16.43
N LYS A 97 -0.43 6.32 -16.62
CA LYS A 97 0.36 6.10 -17.84
C LYS A 97 1.18 4.81 -17.82
N GLY A 98 1.20 4.15 -16.68
CA GLY A 98 1.96 2.93 -16.47
C GLY A 98 2.04 2.60 -14.98
N TYR A 99 2.66 1.47 -14.68
CA TYR A 99 2.76 0.98 -13.30
C TYR A 99 3.94 0.02 -13.14
N TYR A 100 4.34 -0.22 -11.91
CA TYR A 100 5.16 -1.37 -11.53
C TYR A 100 4.25 -2.47 -11.00
N GLN A 101 4.62 -3.71 -11.30
CA GLN A 101 3.93 -4.90 -10.83
C GLN A 101 4.93 -5.83 -10.17
N LEU A 102 4.67 -6.20 -8.92
CA LEU A 102 5.45 -7.17 -8.16
C LEU A 102 4.55 -8.35 -7.83
N VAL A 103 4.84 -9.49 -8.44
CA VAL A 103 4.09 -10.74 -8.23
C VAL A 103 4.90 -11.63 -7.30
N VAL A 104 4.27 -12.18 -6.25
CA VAL A 104 4.92 -13.05 -5.26
C VAL A 104 4.06 -14.27 -5.01
N ASN A 105 4.62 -15.48 -5.14
CA ASN A 105 3.90 -16.74 -4.86
C ASN A 105 4.04 -17.20 -3.41
N ALA A 106 3.34 -18.27 -3.07
CA ALA A 106 3.35 -18.87 -1.73
C ALA A 106 4.71 -19.51 -1.32
N LEU A 107 5.71 -19.54 -2.21
CA LEU A 107 7.11 -19.87 -1.90
C LEU A 107 7.97 -18.63 -1.61
N GLY A 108 7.39 -17.42 -1.70
CA GLY A 108 8.15 -16.18 -1.59
C GLY A 108 9.02 -15.90 -2.81
N LYS A 109 8.79 -16.55 -3.95
CA LYS A 109 9.45 -16.23 -5.21
C LYS A 109 8.72 -15.08 -5.89
N TYR A 110 9.48 -14.22 -6.59
CA TYR A 110 8.88 -13.03 -7.16
C TYR A 110 9.33 -12.74 -8.59
N THR A 111 8.49 -11.98 -9.28
CA THR A 111 8.81 -11.30 -10.54
C THR A 111 8.42 -9.84 -10.42
N PHE A 112 9.31 -8.94 -10.86
CA PHE A 112 9.05 -7.50 -10.92
C PHE A 112 8.97 -7.06 -12.38
N LEU A 113 7.88 -6.42 -12.74
CA LEU A 113 7.59 -5.94 -14.09
C LEU A 113 7.48 -4.41 -14.09
N ASN A 114 8.08 -3.78 -15.09
CA ASN A 114 7.99 -2.35 -15.33
C ASN A 114 7.14 -2.11 -16.59
N GLN A 115 5.92 -1.64 -16.38
CA GLN A 115 4.95 -1.38 -17.45
C GLN A 115 4.97 0.08 -17.94
N PHE A 116 5.90 0.92 -17.44
CA PHE A 116 6.10 2.27 -18.00
C PHE A 116 6.91 2.26 -19.28
N ASN A 117 7.92 1.37 -19.35
CA ASN A 117 8.82 1.24 -20.48
C ASN A 117 9.53 -0.11 -20.44
N ALA A 118 10.14 -0.48 -21.56
CA ALA A 118 10.83 -1.76 -21.70
C ALA A 118 12.18 -1.86 -20.94
N LYS A 119 12.55 -0.86 -20.12
CA LYS A 119 13.80 -0.93 -19.34
C LYS A 119 13.66 -1.95 -18.23
N LYS A 120 14.56 -2.93 -18.23
CA LYS A 120 14.70 -3.85 -17.12
C LYS A 120 15.18 -3.08 -15.88
N MET A 121 14.41 -3.13 -14.83
CA MET A 121 14.79 -2.64 -13.51
C MET A 121 15.19 -3.82 -12.63
N LYS A 122 16.10 -3.57 -11.70
CA LYS A 122 16.49 -4.51 -10.65
C LYS A 122 16.30 -3.84 -9.29
N PRO A 123 15.05 -3.66 -8.85
CA PRO A 123 14.79 -3.04 -7.57
C PRO A 123 15.32 -3.90 -6.43
N ARG A 124 15.68 -3.24 -5.32
CA ARG A 124 16.09 -3.90 -4.08
C ARG A 124 14.86 -4.42 -3.37
N ILE A 125 14.58 -5.69 -3.60
CA ILE A 125 13.44 -6.41 -3.05
C ILE A 125 13.94 -7.56 -2.19
N LYS A 126 13.29 -7.75 -1.03
CA LYS A 126 13.34 -8.99 -0.25
C LYS A 126 11.92 -9.51 -0.12
N THR A 127 11.75 -10.81 -0.23
CA THR A 127 10.45 -11.49 -0.08
C THR A 127 10.62 -12.75 0.74
N ALA A 128 9.62 -13.05 1.53
CA ALA A 128 9.47 -14.33 2.21
C ALA A 128 8.00 -14.72 2.22
N ALA A 129 7.73 -16.01 2.35
CA ALA A 129 6.38 -16.53 2.53
C ALA A 129 6.38 -17.61 3.61
N LYS A 130 5.24 -17.76 4.28
CA LYS A 130 5.03 -18.78 5.30
C LYS A 130 3.69 -19.45 5.09
N LEU A 131 3.70 -20.77 5.06
CA LEU A 131 2.47 -21.59 4.97
C LEU A 131 1.96 -21.87 6.39
N GLY A 132 0.68 -21.63 6.61
CA GLY A 132 -0.06 -21.99 7.81
C GLY A 132 -0.98 -23.20 7.58
N THR A 133 -1.93 -23.40 8.46
CA THR A 133 -2.93 -24.48 8.37
C THR A 133 -4.13 -24.12 7.52
N ASP A 134 -4.51 -22.86 7.52
CA ASP A 134 -5.72 -22.30 6.90
C ASP A 134 -5.46 -20.96 6.19
N SER A 135 -4.21 -20.63 6.01
CA SER A 135 -3.75 -19.41 5.35
C SER A 135 -2.28 -19.50 4.97
N TRP A 136 -1.85 -18.63 4.08
CA TRP A 136 -0.43 -18.39 3.81
C TRP A 136 -0.14 -16.88 3.81
N THR A 137 1.09 -16.54 4.10
CA THR A 137 1.52 -15.15 4.25
C THR A 137 2.64 -14.86 3.28
N VAL A 138 2.60 -13.67 2.68
CA VAL A 138 3.73 -13.04 2.00
C VAL A 138 4.15 -11.83 2.81
N GLU A 139 5.44 -11.67 2.98
CA GLU A 139 6.08 -10.52 3.56
C GLU A 139 7.17 -10.03 2.63
N LEU A 140 7.26 -8.71 2.44
CA LEU A 140 8.27 -8.16 1.54
C LEU A 140 8.72 -6.75 1.94
N SER A 141 9.91 -6.38 1.47
CA SER A 141 10.39 -5.00 1.43
C SER A 141 10.86 -4.64 0.04
N ILE A 142 10.57 -3.39 -0.36
CA ILE A 142 11.08 -2.79 -1.59
C ILE A 142 11.64 -1.40 -1.28
N ALA A 143 12.82 -1.07 -1.81
CA ALA A 143 13.41 0.24 -1.60
C ALA A 143 12.56 1.33 -2.28
N LEU A 144 12.16 2.35 -1.51
CA LEU A 144 11.35 3.47 -2.01
C LEU A 144 12.01 4.19 -3.18
N ALA A 145 13.34 4.34 -3.14
CA ALA A 145 14.10 4.97 -4.22
C ALA A 145 13.98 4.22 -5.56
N ASP A 146 13.66 2.93 -5.55
CA ASP A 146 13.53 2.13 -6.76
C ASP A 146 12.11 2.20 -7.34
N LEU A 147 11.11 2.65 -6.57
CA LEU A 147 9.74 2.91 -7.02
C LEU A 147 9.55 4.30 -7.64
N ILE A 148 10.52 5.21 -7.47
CA ILE A 148 10.56 6.57 -8.06
C ILE A 148 9.24 7.31 -7.81
N ILE A 149 8.75 7.32 -6.56
CA ILE A 149 7.53 8.03 -6.17
C ILE A 149 7.87 9.51 -5.93
N PRO A 150 7.38 10.45 -6.78
CA PRO A 150 7.78 11.85 -6.68
C PRO A 150 7.03 12.62 -5.59
N GLY A 151 5.93 12.08 -5.10
CA GLY A 151 5.01 12.77 -4.20
C GLY A 151 4.78 12.07 -2.86
N GLN A 152 3.73 12.51 -2.17
CA GLN A 152 3.31 11.94 -0.90
C GLN A 152 2.26 10.83 -1.06
N SER A 153 1.87 10.54 -2.31
CA SER A 153 0.86 9.56 -2.64
C SER A 153 1.19 8.88 -3.95
N PHE A 154 0.71 7.66 -4.11
CA PHE A 154 0.83 6.90 -5.35
C PHE A 154 -0.40 6.00 -5.54
N GLY A 155 -0.69 5.64 -6.78
CA GLY A 155 -1.70 4.63 -7.09
C GLY A 155 -1.24 3.26 -6.62
N PHE A 156 -2.11 2.53 -5.94
CA PHE A 156 -1.78 1.25 -5.37
C PHE A 156 -2.94 0.27 -5.48
N ASN A 157 -2.62 -0.98 -5.80
CA ASN A 157 -3.55 -2.09 -5.64
C ASN A 157 -2.83 -3.33 -5.12
N LEU A 158 -3.57 -4.16 -4.40
CA LEU A 158 -3.17 -5.50 -4.01
C LEU A 158 -4.20 -6.46 -4.56
N CYS A 159 -3.75 -7.43 -5.33
CA CYS A 159 -4.57 -8.42 -6.00
C CYS A 159 -4.09 -9.83 -5.61
N ARG A 160 -4.96 -10.82 -5.76
CA ARG A 160 -4.63 -12.23 -5.55
C ARG A 160 -5.17 -13.08 -6.68
N GLU A 161 -4.35 -13.99 -7.18
CA GLU A 161 -4.75 -15.15 -7.97
C GLU A 161 -4.83 -16.38 -7.06
N ARG A 162 -6.02 -16.94 -6.91
CA ARG A 162 -6.30 -18.11 -6.09
C ARG A 162 -6.62 -19.29 -7.00
N ARG A 163 -5.88 -20.40 -6.87
CA ARG A 163 -5.91 -21.56 -7.80
C ARG A 163 -6.26 -22.93 -7.22
N PRO A 164 -6.53 -23.13 -5.92
CA PRO A 164 -6.75 -24.48 -5.37
C PRO A 164 -7.96 -25.23 -5.92
N LEU A 165 -8.86 -24.51 -6.59
CA LEU A 165 -10.04 -25.06 -7.25
C LEU A 165 -9.87 -25.07 -8.77
N GLU A 166 -10.76 -25.78 -9.49
CA GLU A 166 -10.73 -25.85 -10.95
C GLU A 166 -10.86 -24.46 -11.63
N VAL A 167 -11.59 -23.55 -10.99
CA VAL A 167 -11.76 -22.19 -11.47
C VAL A 167 -10.88 -21.25 -10.66
N MET A 168 -9.98 -20.58 -11.36
CA MET A 168 -9.15 -19.53 -10.76
C MET A 168 -10.01 -18.36 -10.29
N GLU A 169 -9.81 -17.92 -9.05
CA GLU A 169 -10.45 -16.74 -8.50
C GLU A 169 -9.49 -15.55 -8.51
N LEU A 170 -9.94 -14.45 -9.09
CA LEU A 170 -9.18 -13.20 -9.17
C LEU A 170 -9.83 -12.17 -8.24
N THR A 171 -9.08 -11.71 -7.24
CA THR A 171 -9.57 -10.74 -6.26
C THR A 171 -8.66 -9.53 -6.17
N CYS A 172 -9.23 -8.37 -5.84
CA CYS A 172 -8.51 -7.10 -5.70
C CYS A 172 -9.02 -6.34 -4.48
N TRP A 173 -8.13 -5.55 -3.90
CA TRP A 173 -8.52 -4.52 -2.94
C TRP A 173 -9.37 -3.44 -3.61
N SER A 174 -8.92 -2.88 -4.73
CA SER A 174 -9.71 -1.97 -5.56
C SER A 174 -10.09 -2.69 -6.86
N PRO A 175 -11.39 -2.93 -7.13
CA PRO A 175 -11.84 -3.70 -8.30
C PRO A 175 -11.40 -3.08 -9.62
N THR A 176 -10.85 -3.89 -10.51
CA THR A 176 -10.25 -3.45 -11.78
C THR A 176 -10.98 -3.97 -13.02
N GLY A 177 -12.02 -4.76 -12.85
CA GLY A 177 -12.75 -5.39 -13.96
C GLY A 177 -12.09 -6.69 -14.42
N SER A 178 -11.72 -6.79 -15.69
CA SER A 178 -11.23 -8.02 -16.31
C SER A 178 -9.71 -8.22 -16.22
N SER A 179 -8.96 -7.19 -15.83
CA SER A 179 -7.50 -7.19 -15.76
C SER A 179 -7.01 -6.46 -14.52
N PHE A 180 -6.02 -7.00 -13.84
CA PHE A 180 -5.43 -6.33 -12.68
C PHE A 180 -4.68 -5.03 -13.06
N GLY A 181 -4.04 -5.01 -14.22
CA GLY A 181 -3.22 -3.91 -14.71
C GLY A 181 -4.03 -2.74 -15.28
N THR A 182 -4.95 -2.19 -14.51
CA THR A 182 -5.81 -1.05 -14.89
C THR A 182 -5.58 0.09 -13.90
N PRO A 183 -4.52 0.92 -14.10
CA PRO A 183 -4.10 1.92 -13.11
C PRO A 183 -5.17 2.96 -12.78
N GLU A 184 -6.11 3.23 -13.67
CA GLU A 184 -7.25 4.12 -13.44
C GLU A 184 -8.17 3.63 -12.31
N CYS A 185 -8.14 2.32 -12.03
CA CYS A 185 -8.92 1.68 -10.99
C CYS A 185 -8.16 1.48 -9.68
N PHE A 186 -6.88 1.83 -9.62
CA PHE A 186 -6.11 1.65 -8.39
C PHE A 186 -6.62 2.58 -7.29
N GLY A 187 -6.58 2.09 -6.06
CA GLY A 187 -6.73 2.93 -4.87
C GLY A 187 -5.51 3.84 -4.68
N VAL A 188 -5.54 4.67 -3.67
CA VAL A 188 -4.46 5.62 -3.35
C VAL A 188 -3.80 5.25 -2.03
N ALA A 189 -2.50 5.05 -2.06
CA ALA A 189 -1.65 4.91 -0.88
C ALA A 189 -1.01 6.28 -0.55
N ASN A 190 -1.19 6.72 0.69
CA ASN A 190 -0.72 8.02 1.16
C ASN A 190 0.34 7.82 2.25
N PHE A 191 1.53 8.38 2.09
CA PHE A 191 2.50 8.38 3.18
C PHE A 191 1.95 9.15 4.37
N GLY A 192 2.00 8.53 5.55
CA GLY A 192 1.62 9.15 6.81
C GLY A 192 2.43 10.41 7.03
N ARG A 193 1.76 11.47 7.42
CA ARG A 193 2.38 12.79 7.64
C ARG A 193 1.73 13.50 8.81
N ARG A 194 2.46 14.43 9.36
CA ARG A 194 1.88 15.45 10.23
C ARG A 194 1.46 16.63 9.39
N SER A 195 0.27 17.11 9.60
CA SER A 195 -0.21 18.31 8.93
C SER A 195 -1.06 19.15 9.86
N LEU A 196 -0.98 20.45 9.65
CA LEU A 196 -1.87 21.44 10.22
C LEU A 196 -2.62 22.07 9.06
N SER A 197 -3.93 22.00 9.06
CA SER A 197 -4.78 22.64 8.06
C SER A 197 -5.70 23.63 8.74
N LEU A 198 -5.70 24.88 8.27
CA LEU A 198 -6.72 25.85 8.67
C LEU A 198 -8.03 25.45 8.00
N THR A 199 -9.04 25.14 8.80
CA THR A 199 -10.34 24.66 8.29
C THR A 199 -11.39 25.76 8.20
N SER A 200 -11.32 26.74 9.10
CA SER A 200 -12.17 27.92 9.04
C SER A 200 -11.50 29.10 9.73
N MET A 201 -11.78 30.29 9.23
CA MET A 201 -11.46 31.57 9.84
C MET A 201 -12.56 32.54 9.39
N ASP A 202 -13.33 33.06 10.31
CA ASP A 202 -14.31 34.09 10.04
C ASP A 202 -13.63 35.46 9.74
N ALA A 203 -14.36 36.38 9.16
CA ALA A 203 -13.87 37.74 8.99
C ALA A 203 -13.48 38.33 10.34
N LEU A 204 -12.27 38.90 10.44
CA LEU A 204 -11.76 39.46 11.68
C LEU A 204 -12.66 40.59 12.19
N GLN A 205 -13.07 40.50 13.45
CA GLN A 205 -13.90 41.49 14.14
C GLN A 205 -13.17 42.00 15.38
N LEU A 206 -13.67 43.09 15.97
CA LEU A 206 -13.18 43.52 17.28
C LEU A 206 -13.62 42.51 18.35
N GLY A 207 -12.66 41.96 19.08
CA GLY A 207 -12.89 40.95 20.12
C GLY A 207 -12.34 39.58 19.75
N ASP A 208 -12.97 38.53 20.27
CA ASP A 208 -12.54 37.14 20.07
C ASP A 208 -12.81 36.67 18.63
N ASN A 209 -11.78 36.15 17.98
CA ASN A 209 -11.86 35.62 16.63
C ASN A 209 -11.49 34.15 16.65
N PRO A 210 -12.46 33.22 16.61
CA PRO A 210 -12.18 31.80 16.61
C PRO A 210 -11.52 31.37 15.32
N ILE A 211 -10.44 30.63 15.45
CA ILE A 211 -9.73 29.99 14.34
C ILE A 211 -9.81 28.49 14.56
N THR A 212 -10.37 27.77 13.59
CA THR A 212 -10.44 26.32 13.64
C THR A 212 -9.36 25.71 12.74
N ALA A 213 -8.55 24.85 13.31
CA ALA A 213 -7.52 24.13 12.59
C ALA A 213 -7.65 22.62 12.84
N LEU A 214 -7.45 21.84 11.79
CA LEU A 214 -7.33 20.39 11.86
C LEU A 214 -5.85 20.03 12.02
N ILE A 215 -5.53 19.38 13.15
CA ILE A 215 -4.20 18.77 13.34
C ILE A 215 -4.33 17.28 13.02
N ARG A 216 -3.56 16.84 12.05
CA ARG A 216 -3.47 15.43 11.65
C ARG A 216 -2.09 14.89 11.97
N ASN A 217 -2.06 13.76 12.66
CA ASN A 217 -0.84 12.99 12.91
C ASN A 217 -1.08 11.55 12.49
N ASP A 218 -0.57 11.18 11.32
CA ASP A 218 -0.64 9.82 10.77
C ASP A 218 0.56 8.95 11.21
N LEU A 219 1.41 9.48 12.10
CA LEU A 219 2.58 8.77 12.60
C LEU A 219 2.24 8.00 13.89
N PRO A 220 2.95 6.89 14.17
CA PRO A 220 2.67 6.05 15.35
C PRO A 220 3.08 6.70 16.68
N THR A 221 3.77 7.84 16.64
CA THR A 221 4.26 8.55 17.84
C THR A 221 3.41 9.77 18.16
N ALA A 222 3.01 9.91 19.42
CA ALA A 222 2.42 11.15 19.90
C ALA A 222 3.47 12.28 19.92
N GLU A 223 3.08 13.49 19.50
CA GLU A 223 3.95 14.66 19.50
C GLU A 223 3.22 15.91 19.98
N THR A 224 4.01 16.85 20.48
CA THR A 224 3.53 18.16 20.86
C THR A 224 3.68 19.13 19.70
N PHE A 225 2.61 19.82 19.35
CA PHE A 225 2.64 20.89 18.35
C PHE A 225 2.57 22.24 19.07
N THR A 226 3.41 23.17 18.65
CA THR A 226 3.28 24.58 19.00
C THR A 226 2.68 25.31 17.80
N VAL A 227 1.52 25.92 17.97
CA VAL A 227 0.88 26.76 16.95
C VAL A 227 1.14 28.20 17.31
N THR A 228 1.84 28.93 16.44
CA THR A 228 2.06 30.37 16.59
C THR A 228 1.29 31.12 15.52
N ALA A 229 0.38 31.99 15.91
CA ALA A 229 -0.32 32.90 15.01
C ALA A 229 0.39 34.27 15.02
N ALA A 230 0.82 34.75 13.86
CA ALA A 230 1.39 36.08 13.69
C ALA A 230 0.50 36.89 12.72
N TRP A 231 0.18 38.10 13.13
CA TRP A 231 -0.64 39.02 12.34
C TRP A 231 0.25 40.12 11.75
N THR A 232 0.15 40.31 10.47
CA THR A 232 0.71 41.53 9.83
C THR A 232 -0.48 42.41 9.43
N THR A 233 -0.57 43.59 10.01
CA THR A 233 -1.45 44.63 9.47
C THR A 233 -0.81 45.15 8.20
N GLY A 234 -1.41 44.85 7.04
CA GLY A 234 -1.05 45.54 5.81
C GLY A 234 -1.29 47.02 6.01
N ALA A 235 -0.32 47.89 5.65
CA ALA A 235 -0.56 49.34 5.58
C ALA A 235 -1.74 49.55 4.64
N ALA A 236 -2.79 50.22 5.10
CA ALA A 236 -3.86 50.67 4.26
C ALA A 236 -3.23 51.56 3.16
N GLY A 237 -3.33 51.08 1.91
CA GLY A 237 -2.92 51.91 0.79
C GLY A 237 -3.78 53.17 0.80
N GLU A 238 -3.16 54.32 0.90
CA GLU A 238 -3.83 55.57 0.62
C GLU A 238 -4.30 55.56 -0.82
N THR A 239 -5.58 55.75 -1.03
CA THR A 239 -6.20 55.99 -2.33
C THR A 239 -5.96 57.44 -2.75
#